data_aac3cfcbf0a0db00fabc84bdf2b39d81
#
_entry.id   aac3cfcbf0a0db00fabc84bdf2b39d81
#
_cell.length_a   1.000
_cell.length_b   1.000
_cell.length_c   1.000
_cell.angle_alpha   90.00
_cell.angle_beta   90.00
_cell.angle_gamma   90.00
#
_symmetry.space_group_name_H-M   'P 1'
#
loop_
_entity.id
_entity.type
_entity.pdbx_description
1 polymer ?
#
loop_
_entity_poly.entity_id
_entity_poly.type
_entity_poly.pdbx_seq_one_letter_code
_entity_poly.pdbx_strand_id
1 'polypeptide(L)'
;MARDLTVSVDAMGGDAGPGIVVAALARSILRHPGVDFLLHGDESELKPLLGKRSKLAGRVSLRHTSEHVRMEEKPSLALRRGRNTSMWRAIESVKNKEAAVVVSAGNTGALMAMSMFQLGTLDDISRPAIAALWPTKRGQSVVLDCGANIIVTAEQLVDFAVMGEAFARAILGLERPSVGILNVGSEDVKGNDAVKGAAHILRNNSSLPIEFAGFVEGDDIAEGSVDVVVTDGFTGNVALKTAEGTAKLVTHFLRSALTRSFLSRVGGFLAAGALNTLRRKLDPRASNGGIFLGLDGVVVKSHGGTDELGFASALDMAIAMAKAGVVAKIVDDRRGVHPVEPEAAAS
;
A
#
# COMPACT_ATOMS: atom_id res chain seq x y z
N MET A 1 2.89 -25.45 -16.47
CA MET A 1 3.49 -24.68 -15.39
C MET A 1 2.52 -24.71 -14.20
N ALA A 2 3.00 -25.03 -13.01
CA ALA A 2 2.18 -24.98 -11.81
C ALA A 2 1.67 -23.55 -11.61
N ARG A 3 0.40 -23.39 -11.22
CA ARG A 3 -0.21 -22.11 -10.88
C ARG A 3 0.16 -21.81 -9.44
N ASP A 4 1.07 -20.86 -9.24
CA ASP A 4 1.73 -20.69 -7.94
C ASP A 4 1.00 -19.69 -7.04
N LEU A 5 0.13 -18.82 -7.58
CA LEU A 5 -0.50 -17.74 -6.83
C LEU A 5 -1.83 -17.31 -7.45
N THR A 6 -2.83 -17.08 -6.59
CA THR A 6 -4.11 -16.48 -6.97
C THR A 6 -4.26 -15.11 -6.29
N VAL A 7 -4.65 -14.10 -7.06
CA VAL A 7 -4.95 -12.73 -6.60
C VAL A 7 -6.44 -12.49 -6.70
N SER A 8 -7.07 -12.07 -5.59
CA SER A 8 -8.46 -11.64 -5.57
C SER A 8 -8.56 -10.16 -5.91
N VAL A 9 -9.50 -9.79 -6.77
CA VAL A 9 -9.63 -8.42 -7.28
C VAL A 9 -11.07 -7.95 -7.18
N ASP A 10 -11.27 -6.83 -6.48
CA ASP A 10 -12.50 -6.04 -6.53
C ASP A 10 -12.54 -5.26 -7.85
N ALA A 11 -13.35 -5.72 -8.80
CA ALA A 11 -13.40 -5.14 -10.13
C ALA A 11 -14.25 -3.87 -10.24
N MET A 12 -15.11 -3.61 -9.25
CA MET A 12 -16.09 -2.53 -9.31
C MET A 12 -15.66 -1.31 -8.47
N GLY A 13 -14.56 -1.43 -7.72
CA GLY A 13 -14.02 -0.33 -6.91
C GLY A 13 -13.29 0.72 -7.74
N GLY A 14 -13.39 1.99 -7.30
CA GLY A 14 -12.69 3.13 -7.92
C GLY A 14 -13.54 3.90 -8.93
N ASP A 15 -13.05 5.10 -9.29
CA ASP A 15 -13.79 6.08 -10.12
C ASP A 15 -13.78 5.73 -11.61
N ALA A 16 -12.82 4.92 -12.02
CA ALA A 16 -12.53 4.65 -13.43
C ALA A 16 -13.23 3.39 -13.99
N GLY A 17 -13.93 2.65 -13.14
CA GLY A 17 -14.73 1.50 -13.50
C GLY A 17 -13.93 0.24 -13.91
N PRO A 18 -14.66 -0.86 -14.22
CA PRO A 18 -14.08 -2.19 -14.41
C PRO A 18 -13.18 -2.33 -15.64
N GLY A 19 -13.32 -1.44 -16.62
CA GLY A 19 -12.50 -1.45 -17.83
C GLY A 19 -11.01 -1.29 -17.57
N ILE A 20 -10.64 -0.45 -16.61
CA ILE A 20 -9.25 -0.23 -16.20
C ILE A 20 -8.70 -1.46 -15.48
N VAL A 21 -9.50 -2.06 -14.61
CA VAL A 21 -9.11 -3.28 -13.88
C VAL A 21 -8.78 -4.40 -14.86
N VAL A 22 -9.67 -4.69 -15.82
CA VAL A 22 -9.46 -5.72 -16.86
C VAL A 22 -8.24 -5.41 -17.73
N ALA A 23 -8.00 -4.12 -18.05
CA ALA A 23 -6.81 -3.72 -18.80
C ALA A 23 -5.52 -3.96 -17.99
N ALA A 24 -5.53 -3.65 -16.69
CA ALA A 24 -4.42 -3.89 -15.79
C ALA A 24 -4.12 -5.39 -15.62
N LEU A 25 -5.15 -6.24 -15.48
CA LEU A 25 -4.97 -7.69 -15.45
C LEU A 25 -4.25 -8.21 -16.70
N ALA A 26 -4.63 -7.72 -17.90
CA ALA A 26 -3.99 -8.12 -19.14
C ALA A 26 -2.50 -7.72 -19.23
N ARG A 27 -2.09 -6.65 -18.54
CA ARG A 27 -0.68 -6.26 -18.39
C ARG A 27 0.03 -7.13 -17.36
N SER A 28 -0.60 -7.37 -16.21
CA SER A 28 -0.02 -8.14 -15.11
C SER A 28 0.27 -9.58 -15.52
N ILE A 29 -0.61 -10.24 -16.25
CA ILE A 29 -0.41 -11.61 -16.77
C ILE A 29 0.87 -11.74 -17.62
N LEU A 30 1.23 -10.71 -18.37
CA LEU A 30 2.45 -10.74 -19.19
C LEU A 30 3.72 -10.70 -18.33
N ARG A 31 3.66 -10.04 -17.17
CA ARG A 31 4.78 -9.93 -16.23
C ARG A 31 4.83 -11.09 -15.23
N HIS A 32 3.67 -11.69 -14.95
CA HIS A 32 3.50 -12.74 -13.95
C HIS A 32 2.77 -13.96 -14.54
N PRO A 33 3.43 -14.77 -15.37
CA PRO A 33 2.80 -15.88 -16.09
C PRO A 33 2.27 -16.99 -15.19
N GLY A 34 2.72 -17.10 -13.91
CA GLY A 34 2.25 -18.08 -12.92
C GLY A 34 1.07 -17.60 -12.07
N VAL A 35 0.51 -16.39 -12.28
CA VAL A 35 -0.53 -15.81 -11.43
C VAL A 35 -1.90 -15.92 -12.08
N ASP A 36 -2.89 -16.38 -11.33
CA ASP A 36 -4.31 -16.39 -11.70
C ASP A 36 -5.09 -15.33 -10.90
N PHE A 37 -6.27 -14.95 -11.39
CA PHE A 37 -7.08 -13.90 -10.79
C PHE A 37 -8.51 -14.39 -10.51
N LEU A 38 -9.03 -14.09 -9.31
CA LEU A 38 -10.45 -14.14 -8.97
C LEU A 38 -11.01 -12.73 -9.09
N LEU A 39 -11.88 -12.50 -10.07
CA LEU A 39 -12.42 -11.19 -10.38
C LEU A 39 -13.85 -11.08 -9.87
N HIS A 40 -14.09 -10.23 -8.89
CA HIS A 40 -15.39 -10.03 -8.25
C HIS A 40 -16.09 -8.79 -8.82
N GLY A 41 -17.31 -8.95 -9.33
CA GLY A 41 -18.09 -7.84 -9.86
C GLY A 41 -19.26 -8.26 -10.76
N ASP A 42 -19.88 -7.28 -11.40
CA ASP A 42 -21.03 -7.52 -12.26
C ASP A 42 -20.62 -8.24 -13.56
N GLU A 43 -21.16 -9.44 -13.72
CA GLU A 43 -20.88 -10.30 -14.85
C GLU A 43 -21.33 -9.67 -16.18
N SER A 44 -22.40 -8.88 -16.16
CA SER A 44 -22.91 -8.21 -17.37
C SER A 44 -21.94 -7.15 -17.90
N GLU A 45 -21.19 -6.49 -17.00
CA GLU A 45 -20.17 -5.51 -17.35
C GLU A 45 -18.81 -6.18 -17.67
N LEU A 46 -18.43 -7.21 -16.90
CA LEU A 46 -17.11 -7.81 -16.96
C LEU A 46 -16.92 -8.79 -18.12
N LYS A 47 -17.94 -9.61 -18.47
CA LYS A 47 -17.85 -10.58 -19.58
C LYS A 47 -17.49 -9.94 -20.92
N PRO A 48 -18.11 -8.83 -21.36
CA PRO A 48 -17.74 -8.17 -22.60
C PRO A 48 -16.31 -7.62 -22.61
N LEU A 49 -15.82 -7.16 -21.45
CA LEU A 49 -14.46 -6.65 -21.29
C LEU A 49 -13.41 -7.76 -21.36
N LEU A 50 -13.68 -8.89 -20.69
CA LEU A 50 -12.82 -10.08 -20.72
C LEU A 50 -12.78 -10.71 -22.11
N GLY A 51 -13.92 -10.80 -22.79
CA GLY A 51 -14.03 -11.36 -24.14
C GLY A 51 -13.17 -10.63 -25.21
N LYS A 52 -12.92 -9.34 -24.99
CA LYS A 52 -12.01 -8.54 -25.85
C LYS A 52 -10.51 -8.82 -25.59
N ARG A 53 -10.17 -9.65 -24.62
CA ARG A 53 -8.79 -9.87 -24.14
C ARG A 53 -8.46 -11.36 -24.05
N SER A 54 -8.21 -11.98 -25.20
CA SER A 54 -7.94 -13.43 -25.30
C SER A 54 -6.83 -13.95 -24.38
N LYS A 55 -5.83 -13.11 -24.03
CA LYS A 55 -4.75 -13.45 -23.10
C LYS A 55 -5.23 -13.72 -21.67
N LEU A 56 -6.44 -13.25 -21.30
CA LEU A 56 -7.03 -13.49 -19.98
C LEU A 56 -7.79 -14.82 -19.91
N ALA A 57 -8.05 -15.47 -21.04
CA ALA A 57 -8.78 -16.74 -21.08
C ALA A 57 -8.06 -17.83 -20.26
N GLY A 58 -8.81 -18.49 -19.37
CA GLY A 58 -8.28 -19.53 -18.49
C GLY A 58 -7.40 -19.03 -17.34
N ARG A 59 -7.20 -17.69 -17.19
CA ARG A 59 -6.40 -17.07 -16.14
C ARG A 59 -7.22 -16.19 -15.19
N VAL A 60 -8.43 -15.87 -15.57
CA VAL A 60 -9.37 -15.08 -14.77
C VAL A 60 -10.62 -15.89 -14.54
N SER A 61 -10.94 -16.12 -13.25
CA SER A 61 -12.20 -16.72 -12.81
C SER A 61 -13.12 -15.61 -12.33
N LEU A 62 -14.26 -15.44 -13.00
CA LEU A 62 -15.24 -14.42 -12.67
C LEU A 62 -16.16 -14.92 -11.55
N ARG A 63 -16.33 -14.12 -10.51
CA ARG A 63 -17.24 -14.32 -9.38
C ARG A 63 -18.29 -13.21 -9.41
N HIS A 64 -19.50 -13.56 -9.83
CA HIS A 64 -20.59 -12.59 -10.02
C HIS A 64 -21.05 -11.98 -8.70
N THR A 65 -21.21 -10.66 -8.71
CA THR A 65 -22.00 -9.87 -7.75
C THR A 65 -22.42 -8.56 -8.40
N SER A 66 -23.68 -8.19 -8.25
CA SER A 66 -24.24 -6.94 -8.78
C SER A 66 -24.05 -5.75 -7.84
N GLU A 67 -23.61 -5.98 -6.60
CA GLU A 67 -23.43 -4.93 -5.60
C GLU A 67 -21.98 -4.51 -5.49
N HIS A 68 -21.76 -3.20 -5.28
CA HIS A 68 -20.46 -2.64 -5.00
C HIS A 68 -20.55 -1.50 -3.96
N VAL A 69 -19.43 -1.20 -3.29
CA VAL A 69 -19.30 -0.07 -2.36
C VAL A 69 -19.04 1.20 -3.14
N ARG A 70 -19.84 2.26 -2.89
CA ARG A 70 -19.61 3.58 -3.48
C ARG A 70 -18.45 4.31 -2.80
N MET A 71 -17.77 5.20 -3.52
CA MET A 71 -16.62 5.91 -3.00
C MET A 71 -16.96 6.84 -1.81
N GLU A 72 -18.17 7.41 -1.80
CA GLU A 72 -18.66 8.33 -0.77
C GLU A 72 -19.36 7.61 0.38
N GLU A 73 -19.51 6.29 0.31
CA GLU A 73 -20.24 5.53 1.33
C GLU A 73 -19.51 5.52 2.66
N LYS A 74 -20.24 5.74 3.75
CA LYS A 74 -19.65 5.68 5.10
C LYS A 74 -19.18 4.25 5.39
N PRO A 75 -17.93 4.06 5.88
CA PRO A 75 -17.38 2.73 6.17
C PRO A 75 -18.27 1.86 7.06
N SER A 76 -18.90 2.46 8.07
CA SER A 76 -19.81 1.76 8.97
C SER A 76 -21.09 1.24 8.29
N LEU A 77 -21.57 1.94 7.26
CA LEU A 77 -22.72 1.52 6.46
C LEU A 77 -22.31 0.41 5.49
N ALA A 78 -21.18 0.59 4.80
CA ALA A 78 -20.61 -0.42 3.92
C ALA A 78 -20.37 -1.74 4.68
N LEU A 79 -19.82 -1.69 5.90
CA LEU A 79 -19.59 -2.87 6.73
C LEU A 79 -20.91 -3.61 7.07
N ARG A 80 -22.00 -2.87 7.39
CA ARG A 80 -23.30 -3.48 7.77
C ARG A 80 -24.04 -4.11 6.60
N ARG A 81 -23.98 -3.50 5.42
CA ARG A 81 -24.80 -3.84 4.25
C ARG A 81 -24.00 -4.49 3.12
N GLY A 82 -22.69 -4.41 3.17
CA GLY A 82 -21.82 -4.74 2.05
C GLY A 82 -21.49 -6.22 1.84
N ARG A 83 -22.15 -7.17 2.52
CA ARG A 83 -21.80 -8.61 2.45
C ARG A 83 -21.88 -9.24 1.06
N ASN A 84 -22.64 -8.65 0.15
CA ASN A 84 -22.77 -9.10 -1.24
C ASN A 84 -21.97 -8.24 -2.22
N THR A 85 -21.24 -7.22 -1.73
CA THR A 85 -20.47 -6.34 -2.62
C THR A 85 -19.20 -7.03 -3.15
N SER A 86 -18.73 -6.55 -4.30
CA SER A 86 -17.49 -7.02 -4.91
C SER A 86 -16.28 -6.92 -3.97
N MET A 87 -16.17 -5.84 -3.20
CA MET A 87 -15.13 -5.63 -2.20
C MET A 87 -15.18 -6.69 -1.09
N TRP A 88 -16.38 -6.94 -0.52
CA TRP A 88 -16.56 -7.95 0.52
C TRP A 88 -16.17 -9.34 0.04
N ARG A 89 -16.69 -9.74 -1.13
CA ARG A 89 -16.42 -11.05 -1.73
C ARG A 89 -14.95 -11.23 -2.11
N ALA A 90 -14.30 -10.13 -2.52
CA ALA A 90 -12.88 -10.18 -2.81
C ALA A 90 -12.04 -10.44 -1.54
N ILE A 91 -12.37 -9.81 -0.41
CA ILE A 91 -11.70 -10.05 0.88
C ILE A 91 -12.01 -11.47 1.38
N GLU A 92 -13.26 -11.92 1.26
CA GLU A 92 -13.71 -13.25 1.65
C GLU A 92 -12.90 -14.38 0.97
N SER A 93 -12.50 -14.18 -0.28
CA SER A 93 -11.65 -15.15 -0.98
C SER A 93 -10.26 -15.27 -0.35
N VAL A 94 -9.72 -14.20 0.24
CA VAL A 94 -8.47 -14.28 1.00
C VAL A 94 -8.69 -14.99 2.33
N LYS A 95 -9.76 -14.64 3.05
CA LYS A 95 -10.15 -15.33 4.29
C LYS A 95 -10.28 -16.85 4.10
N ASN A 96 -10.90 -17.26 3.02
CA ASN A 96 -11.15 -18.67 2.69
C ASN A 96 -9.91 -19.34 2.05
N LYS A 97 -8.78 -18.63 1.93
CA LYS A 97 -7.54 -19.14 1.31
C LYS A 97 -7.70 -19.54 -0.17
N GLU A 98 -8.72 -19.00 -0.86
CA GLU A 98 -8.91 -19.14 -2.31
C GLU A 98 -7.94 -18.23 -3.07
N ALA A 99 -7.51 -17.13 -2.44
CA ALA A 99 -6.51 -16.20 -2.94
C ALA A 99 -5.52 -15.83 -1.82
N ALA A 100 -4.29 -15.51 -2.21
CA ALA A 100 -3.24 -15.11 -1.26
C ALA A 100 -3.29 -13.61 -0.91
N VAL A 101 -3.92 -12.80 -1.75
CA VAL A 101 -3.97 -11.34 -1.60
C VAL A 101 -5.21 -10.77 -2.27
N VAL A 102 -5.71 -9.66 -1.74
CA VAL A 102 -6.79 -8.88 -2.36
C VAL A 102 -6.31 -7.50 -2.80
N VAL A 103 -6.81 -7.05 -3.97
CA VAL A 103 -6.56 -5.71 -4.50
C VAL A 103 -7.89 -5.01 -4.77
N SER A 104 -8.05 -3.78 -4.27
CA SER A 104 -9.23 -2.94 -4.52
C SER A 104 -8.84 -1.48 -4.73
N ALA A 105 -9.48 -0.80 -5.69
CA ALA A 105 -9.40 0.66 -5.85
C ALA A 105 -10.56 1.39 -5.14
N GLY A 106 -11.46 0.67 -4.49
CA GLY A 106 -12.66 1.21 -3.85
C GLY A 106 -12.38 2.10 -2.63
N ASN A 107 -13.44 2.43 -1.90
CA ASN A 107 -13.40 3.28 -0.71
C ASN A 107 -12.44 2.73 0.35
N THR A 108 -11.44 3.52 0.72
CA THR A 108 -10.34 3.11 1.62
C THR A 108 -10.84 2.73 3.02
N GLY A 109 -11.75 3.52 3.58
CA GLY A 109 -12.30 3.24 4.91
C GLY A 109 -13.18 2.00 4.94
N ALA A 110 -13.95 1.74 3.87
CA ALA A 110 -14.73 0.52 3.73
C ALA A 110 -13.84 -0.71 3.57
N LEU A 111 -12.80 -0.62 2.73
CA LEU A 111 -11.83 -1.69 2.53
C LEU A 111 -11.14 -2.06 3.85
N MET A 112 -10.69 -1.05 4.62
CA MET A 112 -10.09 -1.27 5.93
C MET A 112 -11.06 -1.92 6.91
N ALA A 113 -12.27 -1.36 7.07
CA ALA A 113 -13.25 -1.87 8.01
C ALA A 113 -13.69 -3.31 7.70
N MET A 114 -13.93 -3.62 6.42
CA MET A 114 -14.28 -4.96 5.97
C MET A 114 -13.14 -5.96 6.13
N SER A 115 -11.89 -5.52 5.85
CA SER A 115 -10.70 -6.36 6.02
C SER A 115 -10.43 -6.68 7.48
N MET A 116 -10.52 -5.68 8.38
CA MET A 116 -10.39 -5.91 9.83
C MET A 116 -11.49 -6.87 10.33
N PHE A 117 -12.71 -6.73 9.85
CA PHE A 117 -13.82 -7.59 10.28
C PHE A 117 -13.67 -9.03 9.80
N GLN A 118 -13.20 -9.25 8.57
CA GLN A 118 -13.14 -10.57 7.97
C GLN A 118 -11.84 -11.32 8.26
N LEU A 119 -10.71 -10.63 8.17
CA LEU A 119 -9.37 -11.21 8.34
C LEU A 119 -8.89 -11.12 9.79
N GLY A 120 -9.31 -10.08 10.51
CA GLY A 120 -8.73 -9.73 11.81
C GLY A 120 -7.41 -8.96 11.67
N THR A 121 -6.84 -8.61 12.81
CA THR A 121 -5.47 -8.10 12.92
C THR A 121 -4.55 -9.23 13.38
N LEU A 122 -3.26 -9.08 13.12
CA LEU A 122 -2.24 -9.95 13.68
C LEU A 122 -2.24 -9.84 15.23
N ASP A 123 -1.83 -10.91 15.90
CA ASP A 123 -1.73 -10.93 17.37
C ASP A 123 -0.91 -9.73 17.85
N ASP A 124 -1.39 -9.09 18.92
CA ASP A 124 -0.81 -7.90 19.55
C ASP A 124 -0.75 -6.63 18.67
N ILE A 125 -1.31 -6.64 17.48
CA ILE A 125 -1.48 -5.45 16.65
C ILE A 125 -2.91 -4.91 16.81
N SER A 126 -3.02 -3.76 17.48
CA SER A 126 -4.30 -3.15 17.78
C SER A 126 -4.98 -2.55 16.54
N ARG A 127 -4.20 -2.07 15.57
CA ARG A 127 -4.70 -1.45 14.34
C ARG A 127 -3.75 -1.65 13.16
N PRO A 128 -4.28 -1.91 11.96
CA PRO A 128 -3.47 -1.90 10.74
C PRO A 128 -3.04 -0.48 10.38
N ALA A 129 -1.91 -0.36 9.69
CA ALA A 129 -1.43 0.89 9.10
C ALA A 129 -1.40 0.80 7.58
N ILE A 130 -1.55 1.92 6.88
CA ILE A 130 -1.33 1.99 5.43
C ILE A 130 0.11 2.38 5.18
N ALA A 131 0.89 1.46 4.62
CA ALA A 131 2.23 1.72 4.13
C ALA A 131 2.21 2.13 2.65
N ALA A 132 3.08 3.08 2.30
CA ALA A 132 3.32 3.49 0.91
C ALA A 132 4.82 3.46 0.61
N LEU A 133 5.18 3.07 -0.62
CA LEU A 133 6.55 3.23 -1.11
C LEU A 133 6.72 4.65 -1.67
N TRP A 134 7.68 5.37 -1.12
CA TRP A 134 7.94 6.75 -1.47
C TRP A 134 9.24 6.88 -2.26
N PRO A 135 9.25 7.50 -3.46
CA PRO A 135 10.47 7.72 -4.20
C PRO A 135 11.35 8.76 -3.50
N THR A 136 12.62 8.44 -3.34
CA THR A 136 13.61 9.29 -2.68
C THR A 136 14.85 9.48 -3.57
N LYS A 137 15.77 10.35 -3.18
CA LYS A 137 17.05 10.51 -3.87
C LYS A 137 17.89 9.23 -3.85
N ARG A 138 17.75 8.40 -2.79
CA ARG A 138 18.50 7.14 -2.61
C ARG A 138 17.81 5.90 -3.18
N GLY A 139 16.55 6.05 -3.65
CA GLY A 139 15.77 4.93 -4.17
C GLY A 139 14.31 5.01 -3.73
N GLN A 140 13.92 4.19 -2.77
CA GLN A 140 12.58 4.18 -2.18
C GLN A 140 12.68 4.05 -0.66
N SER A 141 11.82 4.75 0.06
CA SER A 141 11.58 4.54 1.49
C SER A 141 10.13 4.11 1.73
N VAL A 142 9.91 3.39 2.81
CA VAL A 142 8.56 3.04 3.29
C VAL A 142 8.07 4.16 4.18
N VAL A 143 6.88 4.69 3.93
CA VAL A 143 6.22 5.65 4.83
C VAL A 143 4.94 5.05 5.34
N LEU A 144 4.73 5.02 6.65
CA LEU A 144 3.52 4.55 7.30
C LEU A 144 3.29 5.29 8.64
N ASP A 145 2.09 5.65 9.01
CA ASP A 145 0.78 5.40 8.41
C ASP A 145 0.39 6.51 7.41
N CYS A 146 -0.16 6.13 6.27
CA CYS A 146 -0.57 7.06 5.21
C CYS A 146 -2.09 7.31 5.18
N GLY A 147 -2.82 7.11 6.29
CA GLY A 147 -4.22 7.50 6.36
C GLY A 147 -5.20 6.50 6.97
N ALA A 148 -4.74 5.46 7.67
CA ALA A 148 -5.59 4.52 8.38
C ALA A 148 -6.01 5.03 9.77
N ASN A 149 -5.08 5.66 10.52
CA ASN A 149 -5.27 6.04 11.91
C ASN A 149 -4.96 7.53 12.11
N ILE A 150 -5.99 8.34 12.35
CA ILE A 150 -5.86 9.80 12.50
C ILE A 150 -5.12 10.17 13.79
N ILE A 151 -5.39 9.45 14.86
CA ILE A 151 -4.75 9.62 16.19
C ILE A 151 -4.18 8.28 16.59
N VAL A 152 -2.95 8.28 17.08
CA VAL A 152 -2.21 7.09 17.49
C VAL A 152 -1.55 7.27 18.85
N THR A 153 -1.31 6.15 19.55
CA THR A 153 -0.52 6.11 20.79
C THR A 153 0.97 5.86 20.48
N ALA A 154 1.81 5.99 21.50
CA ALA A 154 3.23 5.67 21.39
C ALA A 154 3.45 4.20 20.99
N GLU A 155 2.70 3.28 21.60
CA GLU A 155 2.76 1.84 21.34
C GLU A 155 2.37 1.54 19.88
N GLN A 156 1.34 2.22 19.35
CA GLN A 156 0.94 2.05 17.95
C GLN A 156 2.02 2.54 16.98
N LEU A 157 2.72 3.63 17.28
CA LEU A 157 3.87 4.06 16.46
C LEU A 157 5.01 3.04 16.52
N VAL A 158 5.24 2.39 17.66
CA VAL A 158 6.19 1.27 17.77
C VAL A 158 5.73 0.07 16.93
N ASP A 159 4.44 -0.28 16.98
CA ASP A 159 3.88 -1.33 16.11
C ASP A 159 4.11 -1.01 14.62
N PHE A 160 3.90 0.24 14.23
CA PHE A 160 4.14 0.68 12.86
C PHE A 160 5.62 0.60 12.50
N ALA A 161 6.52 0.90 13.42
CA ALA A 161 7.96 0.76 13.21
C ALA A 161 8.36 -0.70 12.93
N VAL A 162 7.86 -1.66 13.72
CA VAL A 162 8.11 -3.10 13.51
C VAL A 162 7.54 -3.57 12.17
N MET A 163 6.29 -3.20 11.88
CA MET A 163 5.65 -3.57 10.61
C MET A 163 6.36 -2.97 9.39
N GLY A 164 6.79 -1.70 9.50
CA GLY A 164 7.50 -0.99 8.45
C GLY A 164 8.88 -1.58 8.17
N GLU A 165 9.62 -1.94 9.22
CA GLU A 165 10.90 -2.62 9.12
C GLU A 165 10.77 -3.97 8.40
N ALA A 166 9.87 -4.84 8.88
CA ALA A 166 9.63 -6.15 8.27
C ALA A 166 9.20 -6.03 6.79
N PHE A 167 8.37 -5.03 6.49
CA PHE A 167 7.95 -4.75 5.12
C PHE A 167 9.12 -4.25 4.24
N ALA A 168 9.95 -3.32 4.73
CA ALA A 168 11.11 -2.82 3.99
C ALA A 168 12.11 -3.94 3.71
N ARG A 169 12.38 -4.79 4.69
CA ARG A 169 13.24 -5.97 4.53
C ARG A 169 12.68 -6.96 3.50
N ALA A 170 11.38 -7.19 3.52
CA ALA A 170 10.74 -8.14 2.60
C ALA A 170 10.65 -7.65 1.16
N ILE A 171 10.38 -6.35 0.95
CA ILE A 171 10.05 -5.78 -0.37
C ILE A 171 11.22 -5.01 -0.98
N LEU A 172 12.00 -4.29 -0.17
CA LEU A 172 13.18 -3.55 -0.65
C LEU A 172 14.45 -4.41 -0.62
N GLY A 173 14.41 -5.59 0.01
CA GLY A 173 15.56 -6.51 0.09
C GLY A 173 16.69 -6.00 1.01
N LEU A 174 16.34 -5.14 1.97
CA LEU A 174 17.30 -4.60 2.94
C LEU A 174 17.50 -5.59 4.08
N GLU A 175 18.74 -5.75 4.55
CA GLU A 175 19.02 -6.66 5.67
C GLU A 175 18.64 -6.04 7.02
N ARG A 176 18.93 -4.75 7.19
CA ARG A 176 18.67 -3.97 8.41
C ARG A 176 18.18 -2.57 8.04
N PRO A 177 16.90 -2.41 7.76
CA PRO A 177 16.34 -1.11 7.43
C PRO A 177 16.44 -0.14 8.61
N SER A 178 16.88 1.08 8.36
CA SER A 178 16.85 2.17 9.32
C SER A 178 15.43 2.71 9.47
N VAL A 179 15.00 2.98 10.72
CA VAL A 179 13.64 3.45 11.05
C VAL A 179 13.72 4.81 11.73
N GLY A 180 13.00 5.81 11.22
CA GLY A 180 12.83 7.13 11.84
C GLY A 180 11.37 7.43 12.14
N ILE A 181 11.12 8.24 13.18
CA ILE A 181 9.78 8.78 13.47
C ILE A 181 9.70 10.20 12.92
N LEU A 182 8.67 10.48 12.10
CA LEU A 182 8.42 11.81 11.56
C LEU A 182 8.07 12.79 12.71
N ASN A 183 8.78 13.90 12.74
CA ASN A 183 8.63 14.93 13.78
C ASN A 183 8.77 16.33 13.17
N VAL A 184 8.54 17.35 13.99
CA VAL A 184 8.66 18.78 13.63
C VAL A 184 10.06 19.34 13.86
N GLY A 185 11.01 18.52 14.22
CA GLY A 185 12.41 18.82 14.49
C GLY A 185 13.13 17.60 14.99
N SER A 186 14.47 17.58 14.85
CA SER A 186 15.32 16.45 15.21
C SER A 186 15.68 16.38 16.71
N GLU A 187 15.34 17.44 17.49
CA GLU A 187 15.68 17.52 18.91
C GLU A 187 14.69 16.70 19.77
N ASP A 188 15.18 16.05 20.81
CA ASP A 188 14.40 15.18 21.70
C ASP A 188 13.25 15.85 22.44
N VAL A 189 13.29 17.17 22.57
CA VAL A 189 12.24 17.97 23.24
C VAL A 189 11.06 18.26 22.30
N LYS A 190 11.23 18.07 21.00
CA LYS A 190 10.22 18.36 19.97
C LYS A 190 9.21 17.23 19.83
N GLY A 191 8.05 17.57 19.30
CA GLY A 191 6.98 16.62 19.00
C GLY A 191 5.96 16.47 20.11
N ASN A 192 4.90 15.74 19.79
CA ASN A 192 3.83 15.40 20.74
C ASN A 192 4.21 14.21 21.63
N ASP A 193 3.38 13.91 22.62
CA ASP A 193 3.68 12.87 23.60
C ASP A 193 3.76 11.46 23.00
N ALA A 194 2.94 11.16 21.96
CA ALA A 194 3.00 9.87 21.29
C ALA A 194 4.34 9.67 20.55
N VAL A 195 4.81 10.70 19.84
CA VAL A 195 6.09 10.69 19.12
C VAL A 195 7.27 10.53 20.07
N LYS A 196 7.29 11.31 21.18
CA LYS A 196 8.37 11.22 22.20
C LYS A 196 8.33 9.88 22.93
N GLY A 197 7.13 9.39 23.29
CA GLY A 197 6.95 8.09 23.93
C GLY A 197 7.42 6.93 23.06
N ALA A 198 7.07 6.94 21.77
CA ALA A 198 7.52 5.92 20.82
C ALA A 198 9.04 5.93 20.66
N ALA A 199 9.67 7.10 20.52
CA ALA A 199 11.12 7.22 20.45
C ALA A 199 11.81 6.71 21.71
N HIS A 200 11.24 6.96 22.89
CA HIS A 200 11.75 6.42 24.14
C HIS A 200 11.70 4.88 24.17
N ILE A 201 10.57 4.28 23.75
CA ILE A 201 10.42 2.82 23.69
C ILE A 201 11.44 2.23 22.71
N LEU A 202 11.54 2.78 21.49
CA LEU A 202 12.43 2.26 20.44
C LEU A 202 13.92 2.34 20.82
N ARG A 203 14.34 3.39 21.56
CA ARG A 203 15.73 3.54 22.02
C ARG A 203 16.09 2.57 23.14
N ASN A 204 15.14 2.27 24.02
CA ASN A 204 15.42 1.50 25.24
C ASN A 204 15.07 0.02 25.12
N ASN A 205 14.46 -0.41 24.02
CA ASN A 205 14.09 -1.82 23.80
C ASN A 205 15.03 -2.48 22.80
N SER A 206 16.11 -3.08 23.31
CA SER A 206 17.11 -3.78 22.49
C SER A 206 16.61 -5.13 21.91
N SER A 207 15.44 -5.63 22.32
CA SER A 207 14.84 -6.85 21.77
C SER A 207 14.14 -6.61 20.41
N LEU A 208 13.87 -5.34 20.06
CA LEU A 208 13.30 -5.00 18.78
C LEU A 208 14.33 -5.18 17.64
N PRO A 209 13.98 -5.82 16.54
CA PRO A 209 14.87 -5.97 15.39
C PRO A 209 14.94 -4.69 14.56
N ILE A 210 15.05 -3.51 15.20
CA ILE A 210 14.95 -2.19 14.58
C ILE A 210 16.23 -1.41 14.75
N GLU A 211 16.76 -0.87 13.67
CA GLU A 211 17.80 0.15 13.69
C GLU A 211 17.15 1.54 13.77
N PHE A 212 16.90 2.00 15.00
CA PHE A 212 16.21 3.27 15.23
C PHE A 212 17.16 4.45 15.03
N ALA A 213 16.91 5.25 13.98
CA ALA A 213 17.72 6.41 13.61
C ALA A 213 17.35 7.71 14.36
N GLY A 214 16.23 7.70 15.11
CA GLY A 214 15.75 8.90 15.81
C GLY A 214 14.60 9.59 15.08
N PHE A 215 14.52 10.93 15.23
CA PHE A 215 13.52 11.74 14.54
C PHE A 215 13.99 12.14 13.14
N VAL A 216 13.04 12.25 12.22
CA VAL A 216 13.23 12.75 10.86
C VAL A 216 12.20 13.85 10.57
N GLU A 217 12.56 14.80 9.72
CA GLU A 217 11.70 15.90 9.32
C GLU A 217 11.07 15.64 7.94
N GLY A 218 10.16 16.49 7.52
CA GLY A 218 9.41 16.28 6.27
C GLY A 218 10.27 16.27 5.01
N ASP A 219 11.37 17.01 4.99
CA ASP A 219 12.34 17.06 3.87
C ASP A 219 13.24 15.81 3.85
N ASP A 220 13.53 15.20 5.00
CA ASP A 220 14.26 13.94 5.10
C ASP A 220 13.59 12.79 4.32
N ILE A 221 12.25 12.82 4.20
CA ILE A 221 11.50 11.83 3.42
C ILE A 221 12.00 11.83 1.97
N ALA A 222 12.15 13.01 1.36
CA ALA A 222 12.60 13.13 -0.03
C ALA A 222 14.09 12.82 -0.20
N GLU A 223 14.92 13.13 0.82
CA GLU A 223 16.34 12.77 0.84
C GLU A 223 16.53 11.25 0.95
N GLY A 224 15.59 10.55 1.64
CA GLY A 224 15.72 9.13 1.97
C GLY A 224 16.75 8.91 3.06
N SER A 225 16.77 9.78 4.10
CA SER A 225 17.72 9.71 5.22
C SER A 225 17.57 8.42 6.00
N VAL A 226 16.34 7.85 6.01
CA VAL A 226 16.01 6.54 6.58
C VAL A 226 15.21 5.69 5.59
N ASP A 227 15.22 4.38 5.79
CA ASP A 227 14.52 3.43 4.93
C ASP A 227 13.03 3.33 5.26
N VAL A 228 12.67 3.58 6.52
CA VAL A 228 11.29 3.54 7.03
C VAL A 228 11.00 4.82 7.82
N VAL A 229 9.94 5.52 7.43
CA VAL A 229 9.43 6.70 8.13
C VAL A 229 8.09 6.37 8.75
N VAL A 230 7.99 6.51 10.07
CA VAL A 230 6.78 6.21 10.86
C VAL A 230 6.10 7.50 11.28
N THR A 231 4.78 7.56 11.12
CA THR A 231 3.96 8.72 11.51
C THR A 231 2.51 8.30 11.80
N ASP A 232 1.69 9.19 12.32
CA ASP A 232 0.24 9.02 12.33
C ASP A 232 -0.37 9.20 10.93
N GLY A 233 -1.57 8.63 10.74
CA GLY A 233 -2.21 8.65 9.43
C GLY A 233 -2.70 10.01 8.97
N PHE A 234 -2.94 10.98 9.88
CA PHE A 234 -3.28 12.34 9.48
C PHE A 234 -2.06 13.01 8.86
N THR A 235 -0.94 13.01 9.56
CA THR A 235 0.32 13.62 9.12
C THR A 235 0.84 12.93 7.86
N GLY A 236 0.85 11.60 7.82
CA GLY A 236 1.31 10.86 6.64
C GLY A 236 0.44 11.05 5.41
N ASN A 237 -0.89 11.11 5.56
CA ASN A 237 -1.78 11.41 4.43
C ASN A 237 -1.61 12.84 3.91
N VAL A 238 -1.46 13.82 4.80
CA VAL A 238 -1.20 15.22 4.40
C VAL A 238 0.14 15.30 3.66
N ALA A 239 1.20 14.70 4.18
CA ALA A 239 2.51 14.66 3.53
C ALA A 239 2.42 14.01 2.13
N LEU A 240 1.76 12.84 2.03
CA LEU A 240 1.56 12.14 0.75
C LEU A 240 0.82 13.00 -0.27
N LYS A 241 -0.30 13.60 0.11
CA LYS A 241 -1.11 14.44 -0.78
C LYS A 241 -0.38 15.72 -1.19
N THR A 242 0.40 16.30 -0.30
CA THR A 242 1.25 17.46 -0.60
C THR A 242 2.33 17.12 -1.62
N ALA A 243 3.03 15.99 -1.44
CA ALA A 243 4.04 15.53 -2.39
C ALA A 243 3.44 15.19 -3.77
N GLU A 244 2.30 14.47 -3.81
CA GLU A 244 1.57 14.19 -5.05
C GLU A 244 1.16 15.49 -5.77
N GLY A 245 0.65 16.48 -5.02
CA GLY A 245 0.27 17.78 -5.54
C GLY A 245 1.46 18.57 -6.09
N THR A 246 2.56 18.58 -5.35
CA THR A 246 3.81 19.25 -5.76
C THR A 246 4.40 18.61 -7.02
N ALA A 247 4.43 17.29 -7.12
CA ALA A 247 4.89 16.59 -8.32
C ALA A 247 4.05 16.94 -9.57
N LYS A 248 2.72 17.02 -9.41
CA LYS A 248 1.81 17.46 -10.48
C LYS A 248 2.08 18.91 -10.87
N LEU A 249 2.28 19.81 -9.90
CA LEU A 249 2.57 21.23 -10.13
C LEU A 249 3.90 21.43 -10.89
N VAL A 250 4.96 20.76 -10.45
CA VAL A 250 6.27 20.79 -11.13
C VAL A 250 6.15 20.26 -12.56
N THR A 251 5.44 19.15 -12.76
CA THR A 251 5.20 18.60 -14.10
C THR A 251 4.43 19.56 -14.99
N HIS A 252 3.42 20.26 -14.45
CA HIS A 252 2.66 21.27 -15.17
C HIS A 252 3.54 22.45 -15.60
N PHE A 253 4.34 23.00 -14.70
CA PHE A 253 5.22 24.12 -15.03
C PHE A 253 6.30 23.73 -16.03
N LEU A 254 6.90 22.57 -15.88
CA LEU A 254 7.89 22.06 -16.82
C LEU A 254 7.29 21.92 -18.23
N ARG A 255 6.10 21.32 -18.33
CA ARG A 255 5.39 21.18 -19.62
C ARG A 255 5.07 22.54 -20.21
N SER A 256 4.55 23.48 -19.42
CA SER A 256 4.24 24.84 -19.87
C SER A 256 5.49 25.55 -20.42
N ALA A 257 6.61 25.49 -19.70
CA ALA A 257 7.87 26.09 -20.12
C ALA A 257 8.40 25.50 -21.44
N LEU A 258 8.35 24.18 -21.59
CA LEU A 258 8.81 23.47 -22.79
C LEU A 258 7.90 23.64 -24.01
N THR A 259 6.64 24.05 -23.82
CA THR A 259 5.69 24.27 -24.92
C THR A 259 5.50 25.74 -25.30
N ARG A 260 6.12 26.69 -24.56
CA ARG A 260 5.89 28.14 -24.66
C ARG A 260 6.30 28.72 -26.03
N SER A 261 7.38 28.26 -26.65
CA SER A 261 7.90 28.77 -27.90
C SER A 261 8.36 27.66 -28.84
N PHE A 262 8.58 27.99 -30.11
CA PHE A 262 9.15 27.02 -31.07
C PHE A 262 10.52 26.49 -30.61
N LEU A 263 11.40 27.37 -30.17
CA LEU A 263 12.74 26.99 -29.66
C LEU A 263 12.64 26.10 -28.41
N SER A 264 11.70 26.41 -27.48
CA SER A 264 11.46 25.57 -26.30
C SER A 264 10.98 24.16 -26.69
N ARG A 265 10.14 24.04 -27.72
CA ARG A 265 9.67 22.72 -28.22
C ARG A 265 10.81 21.93 -28.84
N VAL A 266 11.69 22.56 -29.63
CA VAL A 266 12.88 21.91 -30.18
C VAL A 266 13.80 21.45 -29.05
N GLY A 267 14.09 22.31 -28.07
CA GLY A 267 14.84 21.94 -26.88
C GLY A 267 14.22 20.79 -26.09
N GLY A 268 12.90 20.83 -25.91
CA GLY A 268 12.14 19.74 -25.26
C GLY A 268 12.22 18.41 -26.02
N PHE A 269 12.19 18.45 -27.34
CA PHE A 269 12.38 17.25 -28.19
C PHE A 269 13.78 16.67 -28.03
N LEU A 270 14.83 17.50 -28.07
CA LEU A 270 16.21 17.07 -27.85
C LEU A 270 16.42 16.49 -26.44
N ALA A 271 15.76 17.05 -25.43
CA ALA A 271 15.81 16.62 -24.05
C ALA A 271 14.82 15.47 -23.72
N ALA A 272 14.05 14.95 -24.70
CA ALA A 272 12.96 14.00 -24.44
C ALA A 272 13.40 12.73 -23.69
N GLY A 273 14.61 12.22 -23.92
CA GLY A 273 15.17 11.09 -23.18
C GLY A 273 15.33 11.36 -21.70
N ALA A 274 15.94 12.50 -21.34
CA ALA A 274 16.14 12.92 -19.96
C ALA A 274 14.78 13.22 -19.26
N LEU A 275 13.89 13.91 -19.97
CA LEU A 275 12.54 14.22 -19.48
C LEU A 275 11.69 12.97 -19.23
N ASN A 276 11.78 11.97 -20.07
CA ASN A 276 11.11 10.69 -19.88
C ASN A 276 11.68 9.92 -18.67
N THR A 277 12.99 10.04 -18.40
CA THR A 277 13.60 9.46 -17.20
C THR A 277 13.11 10.15 -15.93
N LEU A 278 13.08 11.49 -15.94
CA LEU A 278 12.52 12.28 -14.83
C LEU A 278 11.04 11.94 -14.60
N ARG A 279 10.23 11.92 -15.67
CA ARG A 279 8.81 11.57 -15.62
C ARG A 279 8.61 10.18 -14.99
N ARG A 280 9.40 9.18 -15.35
CA ARG A 280 9.30 7.83 -14.75
C ARG A 280 9.62 7.81 -13.27
N LYS A 281 10.60 8.61 -12.82
CA LYS A 281 10.97 8.71 -11.40
C LYS A 281 9.90 9.45 -10.57
N LEU A 282 9.23 10.44 -11.16
CA LEU A 282 8.19 11.25 -10.51
C LEU A 282 6.77 10.71 -10.77
N ASP A 283 6.61 9.60 -11.48
CA ASP A 283 5.30 9.06 -11.83
C ASP A 283 4.65 8.40 -10.60
N PRO A 284 3.59 9.00 -10.01
CA PRO A 284 2.94 8.44 -8.84
C PRO A 284 2.29 7.08 -9.11
N ARG A 285 2.11 6.71 -10.39
CA ARG A 285 1.56 5.42 -10.79
C ARG A 285 2.54 4.27 -10.55
N ALA A 286 3.85 4.55 -10.57
CA ALA A 286 4.88 3.54 -10.30
C ALA A 286 4.90 3.08 -8.84
N SER A 287 4.45 3.95 -7.92
CA SER A 287 4.34 3.67 -6.48
C SER A 287 2.86 3.57 -6.05
N ASN A 288 1.95 3.29 -7.00
CA ASN A 288 0.53 3.20 -6.70
C ASN A 288 0.23 1.91 -5.93
N GLY A 289 -0.24 2.09 -4.72
CA GLY A 289 -0.67 1.02 -3.83
C GLY A 289 -0.34 1.37 -2.38
N GLY A 290 -1.38 1.63 -1.59
CA GLY A 290 -1.29 1.60 -0.13
C GLY A 290 -1.46 0.16 0.33
N ILE A 291 -0.60 -0.29 1.21
CA ILE A 291 -0.64 -1.65 1.72
C ILE A 291 -1.12 -1.61 3.16
N PHE A 292 -2.16 -2.39 3.48
CA PHE A 292 -2.57 -2.55 4.87
C PHE A 292 -1.65 -3.55 5.56
N LEU A 293 -0.74 -3.06 6.38
CA LEU A 293 0.11 -3.87 7.26
C LEU A 293 -0.60 -4.10 8.59
N GLY A 294 -0.41 -5.26 9.20
CA GLY A 294 -1.00 -5.62 10.49
C GLY A 294 -2.34 -6.35 10.40
N LEU A 295 -2.85 -6.67 9.20
CA LEU A 295 -3.98 -7.58 9.00
C LEU A 295 -3.48 -9.03 8.87
N ASP A 296 -4.30 -10.00 9.30
CA ASP A 296 -4.05 -11.44 9.06
C ASP A 296 -4.43 -11.82 7.60
N GLY A 297 -3.79 -11.14 6.67
CA GLY A 297 -3.93 -11.30 5.23
C GLY A 297 -3.43 -10.09 4.47
N VAL A 298 -3.04 -10.29 3.21
CA VAL A 298 -2.49 -9.23 2.38
C VAL A 298 -3.62 -8.46 1.68
N VAL A 299 -3.71 -7.17 1.97
CA VAL A 299 -4.70 -6.26 1.37
C VAL A 299 -3.98 -5.07 0.75
N VAL A 300 -4.21 -4.83 -0.54
CA VAL A 300 -3.60 -3.73 -1.28
C VAL A 300 -4.67 -2.78 -1.81
N LYS A 301 -4.54 -1.52 -1.46
CA LYS A 301 -5.39 -0.42 -1.90
C LYS A 301 -4.76 0.28 -3.08
N SER A 302 -5.38 0.22 -4.25
CA SER A 302 -5.03 1.09 -5.38
C SER A 302 -5.73 2.46 -5.26
N HIS A 303 -5.16 3.50 -5.83
CA HIS A 303 -5.78 4.83 -5.85
C HIS A 303 -7.11 4.79 -6.65
N GLY A 304 -8.18 5.43 -6.15
CA GLY A 304 -9.51 5.40 -6.77
C GLY A 304 -9.54 5.94 -8.20
N GLY A 305 -8.85 7.05 -8.45
CA GLY A 305 -8.73 7.68 -9.77
C GLY A 305 -7.55 7.21 -10.62
N THR A 306 -7.06 5.99 -10.39
CA THR A 306 -5.91 5.44 -11.14
C THR A 306 -6.28 5.01 -12.56
N ASP A 307 -5.27 4.96 -13.44
CA ASP A 307 -5.39 4.35 -14.77
C ASP A 307 -4.94 2.86 -14.75
N GLU A 308 -4.95 2.23 -15.91
CA GLU A 308 -4.54 0.83 -16.08
C GLU A 308 -3.10 0.55 -15.66
N LEU A 309 -2.20 1.54 -15.77
CA LEU A 309 -0.79 1.39 -15.39
C LEU A 309 -0.66 1.41 -13.86
N GLY A 310 -1.33 2.34 -13.20
CA GLY A 310 -1.29 2.41 -11.75
C GLY A 310 -1.98 1.21 -11.10
N PHE A 311 -3.13 0.76 -11.60
CA PHE A 311 -3.75 -0.46 -11.06
C PHE A 311 -2.87 -1.69 -11.28
N ALA A 312 -2.17 -1.79 -12.42
CA ALA A 312 -1.20 -2.86 -12.67
C ALA A 312 -0.01 -2.81 -11.71
N SER A 313 0.44 -1.60 -11.30
CA SER A 313 1.48 -1.46 -10.25
C SER A 313 1.00 -1.96 -8.89
N ALA A 314 -0.26 -1.70 -8.53
CA ALA A 314 -0.86 -2.24 -7.31
C ALA A 314 -0.95 -3.78 -7.35
N LEU A 315 -1.27 -4.37 -8.50
CA LEU A 315 -1.23 -5.83 -8.70
C LEU A 315 0.19 -6.38 -8.55
N ASP A 316 1.20 -5.72 -9.13
CA ASP A 316 2.60 -6.15 -9.01
C ASP A 316 3.07 -6.12 -7.56
N MET A 317 2.70 -5.08 -6.82
CA MET A 317 2.98 -4.97 -5.38
C MET A 317 2.29 -6.10 -4.59
N ALA A 318 1.03 -6.36 -4.86
CA ALA A 318 0.26 -7.42 -4.22
C ALA A 318 0.91 -8.80 -4.43
N ILE A 319 1.33 -9.08 -5.66
CA ILE A 319 2.03 -10.32 -6.04
C ILE A 319 3.39 -10.42 -5.33
N ALA A 320 4.14 -9.32 -5.27
CA ALA A 320 5.44 -9.29 -4.58
C ALA A 320 5.28 -9.59 -3.09
N MET A 321 4.31 -8.96 -2.42
CA MET A 321 4.01 -9.19 -1.00
C MET A 321 3.62 -10.63 -0.70
N ALA A 322 2.72 -11.19 -1.51
CA ALA A 322 2.29 -12.59 -1.33
C ALA A 322 3.46 -13.56 -1.49
N LYS A 323 4.34 -13.33 -2.48
CA LYS A 323 5.55 -14.15 -2.70
C LYS A 323 6.59 -13.98 -1.61
N ALA A 324 6.75 -12.78 -1.06
CA ALA A 324 7.70 -12.49 0.00
C ALA A 324 7.26 -12.99 1.39
N GLY A 325 6.00 -13.39 1.55
CA GLY A 325 5.46 -13.87 2.84
C GLY A 325 5.48 -12.78 3.91
N VAL A 326 5.14 -11.53 3.56
CA VAL A 326 5.27 -10.36 4.46
C VAL A 326 4.54 -10.55 5.78
N VAL A 327 3.32 -11.12 5.75
CA VAL A 327 2.51 -11.36 6.97
C VAL A 327 3.26 -12.27 7.94
N ALA A 328 3.81 -13.39 7.47
CA ALA A 328 4.56 -14.32 8.31
C ALA A 328 5.82 -13.65 8.92
N LYS A 329 6.53 -12.84 8.13
CA LYS A 329 7.70 -12.09 8.63
C LYS A 329 7.35 -11.11 9.74
N ILE A 330 6.24 -10.36 9.59
CA ILE A 330 5.76 -9.45 10.65
C ILE A 330 5.45 -10.23 11.93
N VAL A 331 4.78 -11.37 11.81
CA VAL A 331 4.46 -12.25 12.97
C VAL A 331 5.73 -12.74 13.65
N ASP A 332 6.72 -13.20 12.90
CA ASP A 332 7.97 -13.73 13.45
C ASP A 332 8.78 -12.63 14.16
N ASP A 333 8.88 -11.45 13.58
CA ASP A 333 9.60 -10.32 14.18
C ASP A 333 8.90 -9.84 15.47
N ARG A 334 7.57 -9.85 15.46
CA ARG A 334 6.76 -9.43 16.61
C ARG A 334 6.89 -10.36 17.82
N ARG A 335 7.03 -11.68 17.61
CA ARG A 335 7.27 -12.64 18.68
C ARG A 335 8.56 -12.34 19.47
N GLY A 336 9.54 -11.71 18.84
CA GLY A 336 10.74 -11.20 19.53
C GLY A 336 10.51 -10.00 20.43
N VAL A 337 9.38 -9.28 20.27
CA VAL A 337 9.05 -8.04 21.00
C VAL A 337 8.39 -8.33 22.36
N HIS A 338 7.57 -9.36 22.43
CA HIS A 338 6.94 -9.84 23.66
C HIS A 338 7.45 -11.26 23.95
N PRO A 339 8.44 -11.43 24.85
CA PRO A 339 8.74 -12.75 25.34
C PRO A 339 7.43 -13.31 25.95
N VAL A 340 6.98 -14.45 25.41
CA VAL A 340 5.87 -15.20 25.98
C VAL A 340 6.21 -15.40 27.45
N GLU A 341 5.45 -14.79 28.37
CA GLU A 341 5.54 -15.15 29.78
C GLU A 341 5.31 -16.68 29.85
N PRO A 342 6.21 -17.45 30.47
CA PRO A 342 5.97 -18.86 30.61
C PRO A 342 4.67 -19.03 31.37
N GLU A 343 3.70 -19.77 30.81
CA GLU A 343 2.49 -20.21 31.50
C GLU A 343 2.90 -20.61 32.92
N ALA A 344 2.40 -19.88 33.91
CA ALA A 344 2.61 -20.22 35.30
C ALA A 344 2.11 -21.66 35.46
N ALA A 345 3.04 -22.57 35.67
CA ALA A 345 2.71 -23.97 35.93
C ALA A 345 1.70 -23.98 37.07
N ALA A 346 0.47 -24.34 36.75
CA ALA A 346 -0.59 -24.57 37.72
C ALA A 346 -0.11 -25.72 38.65
N SER A 347 0.26 -25.32 39.84
CA SER A 347 0.51 -26.21 41.01
C SER A 347 -0.80 -26.53 41.71
#